data_62b3e00286410a141dd67dc761361364
#
_entry.id   62b3e00286410a141dd67dc761361364
#
_cell.length_a   1.000
_cell.length_b   1.000
_cell.length_c   1.000
_cell.angle_alpha   90.00
_cell.angle_beta   90.00
_cell.angle_gamma   90.00
#
_symmetry.space_group_name_H-M   'P 1'
#
loop_
_entity.id
_entity.type
_entity.pdbx_description
1 polymer ?
#
loop_
_entity_poly.entity_id
_entity_poly.type
_entity_poly.pdbx_seq_one_letter_code
_entity_poly.pdbx_strand_id
1 'polypeptide(L)'
;MECEALFSHLRTNGAQLKESIRNQAYNPLPVKRVEIPKEDGSKRKLGIPTVTDRLIQQAVAQVLTPIYERIFHRNSYGFRPEKSAQQAVLKAVEYMNDGYNWVVDIDLEKFFDTVDHNKLISILNKEIKDGKVLSLYW
;
A
#
# COMPACT_ATOMS: atom_id res chain seq x y z
N MET A 1 -3.54 10.66 -18.51
CA MET A 1 -2.24 10.23 -19.08
C MET A 1 -2.18 8.72 -19.01
N GLU A 2 -1.83 8.05 -20.08
CA GLU A 2 -1.60 6.61 -20.14
C GLU A 2 -0.19 6.27 -19.66
N CYS A 3 0.06 5.01 -19.27
CA CYS A 3 1.37 4.59 -18.73
C CYS A 3 2.52 4.81 -19.73
N GLU A 4 2.25 4.64 -21.01
CA GLU A 4 3.24 4.82 -22.10
C GLU A 4 3.74 6.25 -22.22
N ALA A 5 2.90 7.23 -21.90
CA ALA A 5 3.25 8.65 -21.93
C ALA A 5 4.05 9.11 -20.69
N LEU A 6 4.19 8.25 -19.66
CA LEU A 6 4.84 8.62 -18.40
C LEU A 6 6.29 9.06 -18.60
N PHE A 7 7.05 8.33 -19.40
CA PHE A 7 8.47 8.61 -19.60
C PHE A 7 8.69 9.97 -20.28
N SER A 8 7.92 10.27 -21.32
CA SER A 8 7.97 11.57 -22.01
C SER A 8 7.53 12.71 -21.08
N HIS A 9 6.49 12.48 -20.27
CA HIS A 9 6.01 13.44 -19.28
C HIS A 9 7.09 13.75 -18.22
N LEU A 10 7.80 12.72 -17.73
CA LEU A 10 8.85 12.90 -16.73
C LEU A 10 10.10 13.60 -17.28
N ARG A 11 10.41 13.42 -18.55
CA ARG A 11 11.50 14.17 -19.20
C ARG A 11 11.24 15.67 -19.16
N THR A 12 10.01 16.09 -19.39
CA THR A 12 9.63 17.50 -19.44
C THR A 12 9.33 18.07 -18.05
N ASN A 13 8.57 17.33 -17.21
CA ASN A 13 8.01 17.85 -15.97
C ASN A 13 8.63 17.24 -14.70
N GLY A 14 9.58 16.30 -14.84
CA GLY A 14 10.14 15.56 -13.70
C GLY A 14 10.89 16.43 -12.70
N ALA A 15 11.57 17.48 -13.18
CA ALA A 15 12.26 18.42 -12.29
C ALA A 15 11.25 19.21 -11.44
N GLN A 16 10.18 19.70 -12.05
CA GLN A 16 9.11 20.42 -11.35
C GLN A 16 8.36 19.50 -10.36
N LEU A 17 8.10 18.25 -10.74
CA LEU A 17 7.50 17.26 -9.85
C LEU A 17 8.37 17.00 -8.61
N LYS A 18 9.67 16.81 -8.79
CA LYS A 18 10.62 16.63 -7.68
C LYS A 18 10.61 17.83 -6.74
N GLU A 19 10.59 19.03 -7.31
CA GLU A 19 10.60 20.27 -6.54
C GLU A 19 9.29 20.44 -5.75
N SER A 20 8.13 20.14 -6.35
CA SER A 20 6.84 20.19 -5.64
C SER A 20 6.80 19.21 -4.46
N ILE A 21 7.37 18.02 -4.60
CA ILE A 21 7.47 17.03 -3.51
C ILE A 21 8.41 17.55 -2.41
N ARG A 22 9.58 18.08 -2.76
CA ARG A 22 10.56 18.61 -1.77
C ARG A 22 10.00 19.77 -0.97
N ASN A 23 9.19 20.61 -1.62
CA ASN A 23 8.58 21.77 -1.00
C ASN A 23 7.22 21.47 -0.34
N GLN A 24 6.83 20.18 -0.24
CA GLN A 24 5.54 19.76 0.32
C GLN A 24 4.33 20.41 -0.36
N ALA A 25 4.47 20.79 -1.63
CA ALA A 25 3.45 21.40 -2.46
C ALA A 25 2.77 20.42 -3.43
N TYR A 26 3.15 19.16 -3.38
CA TYR A 26 2.50 18.12 -4.19
C TYR A 26 1.15 17.76 -3.59
N ASN A 27 0.09 17.86 -4.41
CA ASN A 27 -1.25 17.44 -4.05
C ASN A 27 -1.68 16.32 -5.01
N PRO A 28 -2.02 15.12 -4.50
CA PRO A 28 -2.54 14.04 -5.32
C PRO A 28 -3.84 14.42 -6.03
N LEU A 29 -4.02 13.93 -7.23
CA LEU A 29 -5.24 14.14 -7.98
C LEU A 29 -6.35 13.17 -7.53
N PRO A 30 -7.63 13.54 -7.69
CA PRO A 30 -8.74 12.64 -7.40
C PRO A 30 -8.64 11.32 -8.18
N VAL A 31 -8.91 10.21 -7.50
CA VAL A 31 -8.90 8.89 -8.12
C VAL A 31 -10.08 8.69 -9.05
N LYS A 32 -9.87 7.98 -10.16
CA LYS A 32 -10.96 7.52 -11.02
C LYS A 32 -11.70 6.38 -10.33
N ARG A 33 -12.98 6.59 -10.01
CA ARG A 33 -13.83 5.55 -9.42
C ARG A 33 -14.28 4.57 -10.49
N VAL A 34 -14.10 3.29 -10.23
CA VAL A 34 -14.60 2.16 -11.04
C VAL A 34 -15.37 1.21 -10.13
N GLU A 35 -16.49 0.70 -10.60
CA GLU A 35 -17.29 -0.30 -9.88
C GLU A 35 -17.05 -1.67 -10.51
N ILE A 36 -16.64 -2.63 -9.69
CA ILE A 36 -16.43 -4.02 -10.11
C ILE A 36 -17.54 -4.87 -9.52
N PRO A 37 -18.30 -5.62 -10.33
CA PRO A 37 -19.34 -6.52 -9.83
C PRO A 37 -18.70 -7.65 -9.01
N LYS A 38 -19.35 -8.02 -7.90
CA LYS A 38 -19.01 -9.20 -7.10
C LYS A 38 -19.97 -10.36 -7.46
N GLU A 39 -19.60 -11.57 -7.05
CA GLU A 39 -20.40 -12.78 -7.25
C GLU A 39 -21.76 -12.71 -6.53
N ASP A 40 -21.85 -12.00 -5.42
CA ASP A 40 -23.07 -11.76 -4.65
C ASP A 40 -24.01 -10.71 -5.25
N GLY A 41 -23.70 -10.16 -6.44
CA GLY A 41 -24.46 -9.11 -7.10
C GLY A 41 -24.17 -7.70 -6.57
N SER A 42 -23.43 -7.55 -5.48
CA SER A 42 -22.98 -6.25 -4.99
C SER A 42 -21.83 -5.68 -5.83
N LYS A 43 -21.50 -4.40 -5.66
CA LYS A 43 -20.42 -3.75 -6.39
C LYS A 43 -19.29 -3.35 -5.44
N ARG A 44 -18.07 -3.69 -5.83
CA ARG A 44 -16.86 -3.20 -5.18
C ARG A 44 -16.45 -1.89 -5.83
N LYS A 45 -16.33 -0.83 -5.05
CA LYS A 45 -15.81 0.46 -5.51
C LYS A 45 -14.28 0.42 -5.48
N LEU A 46 -13.65 0.71 -6.62
CA LEU A 46 -12.20 0.80 -6.76
C LEU A 46 -11.83 2.23 -7.14
N GLY A 47 -10.87 2.82 -6.43
CA GLY A 47 -10.25 4.09 -6.78
C GLY A 47 -8.95 3.84 -7.53
N ILE A 48 -8.85 4.33 -8.77
CA ILE A 48 -7.64 4.21 -9.59
C ILE A 48 -6.90 5.55 -9.55
N PRO A 49 -5.73 5.65 -8.90
CA PRO A 49 -4.92 6.86 -8.89
C PRO A 49 -4.39 7.19 -10.28
N THR A 50 -3.98 8.42 -10.49
CA THR A 50 -3.30 8.83 -11.74
C THR A 50 -1.96 8.11 -11.88
N VAL A 51 -1.41 8.08 -13.09
CA VAL A 51 -0.13 7.43 -13.35
C VAL A 51 1.00 8.11 -12.56
N THR A 52 0.96 9.42 -12.42
CA THR A 52 1.94 10.18 -11.61
C THR A 52 1.81 9.84 -10.13
N ASP A 53 0.59 9.78 -9.58
CA ASP A 53 0.36 9.39 -8.19
C ASP A 53 0.85 7.97 -7.91
N ARG A 54 0.59 7.02 -8.82
CA ARG A 54 1.10 5.65 -8.73
C ARG A 54 2.62 5.57 -8.73
N LEU A 55 3.30 6.42 -9.54
CA LEU A 55 4.75 6.51 -9.53
C LEU A 55 5.27 6.94 -8.15
N ILE A 56 4.66 7.99 -7.56
CA ILE A 56 5.06 8.48 -6.24
C ILE A 56 4.79 7.43 -5.18
N GLN A 57 3.60 6.81 -5.20
CA GLN A 57 3.25 5.71 -4.28
C GLN A 57 4.26 4.56 -4.37
N GLN A 58 4.65 4.18 -5.59
CA GLN A 58 5.66 3.14 -5.79
C GLN A 58 7.04 3.55 -5.26
N ALA A 59 7.47 4.80 -5.48
CA ALA A 59 8.74 5.30 -4.96
C ALA A 59 8.75 5.29 -3.42
N VAL A 60 7.65 5.70 -2.79
CA VAL A 60 7.48 5.65 -1.34
C VAL A 60 7.52 4.19 -0.84
N ALA A 61 6.79 3.29 -1.48
CA ALA A 61 6.78 1.87 -1.13
C ALA A 61 8.19 1.25 -1.21
N GLN A 62 8.98 1.57 -2.23
CA GLN A 62 10.36 1.08 -2.37
C GLN A 62 11.28 1.51 -1.21
N VAL A 63 11.08 2.72 -0.70
CA VAL A 63 11.86 3.22 0.45
C VAL A 63 11.40 2.59 1.76
N LEU A 64 10.09 2.41 1.94
CA LEU A 64 9.52 1.90 3.18
C LEU A 64 9.63 0.39 3.34
N THR A 65 9.53 -0.36 2.24
CA THR A 65 9.58 -1.82 2.27
C THR A 65 10.78 -2.36 3.06
N PRO A 66 12.04 -1.98 2.80
CA PRO A 66 13.17 -2.51 3.54
C PRO A 66 13.20 -2.12 5.02
N ILE A 67 12.53 -1.03 5.40
CA ILE A 67 12.40 -0.61 6.81
C ILE A 67 11.42 -1.55 7.51
N TYR A 68 10.22 -1.72 6.95
CA TYR A 68 9.16 -2.51 7.58
C TYR A 68 9.35 -4.02 7.46
N GLU A 69 10.08 -4.51 6.45
CA GLU A 69 10.44 -5.93 6.34
C GLU A 69 11.15 -6.48 7.59
N ARG A 70 11.90 -5.64 8.29
CA ARG A 70 12.59 -6.00 9.54
C ARG A 70 11.65 -6.12 10.73
N ILE A 71 10.49 -5.47 10.66
CA ILE A 71 9.53 -5.34 11.77
C ILE A 71 8.40 -6.36 11.64
N PHE A 72 8.02 -6.70 10.41
CA PHE A 72 6.92 -7.61 10.15
C PHE A 72 7.18 -9.01 10.73
N HIS A 73 6.16 -9.56 11.36
CA HIS A 73 6.23 -10.91 11.89
C HIS A 73 6.53 -11.93 10.77
N ARG A 74 7.34 -12.96 11.08
CA ARG A 74 7.77 -13.98 10.11
C ARG A 74 6.62 -14.69 9.39
N ASN A 75 5.45 -14.82 10.04
CA ASN A 75 4.25 -15.46 9.50
C ASN A 75 3.29 -14.46 8.82
N SER A 76 3.68 -13.22 8.60
CA SER A 76 2.94 -12.29 7.76
C SER A 76 3.34 -12.52 6.30
N TYR A 77 2.39 -12.92 5.45
CA TYR A 77 2.66 -13.32 4.06
C TYR A 77 2.09 -12.37 3.03
N GLY A 78 1.11 -11.54 3.41
CA GLY A 78 0.43 -10.63 2.48
C GLY A 78 1.28 -9.44 2.06
N PHE A 79 1.32 -9.15 0.75
CA PHE A 79 1.93 -7.95 0.16
C PHE A 79 3.41 -7.71 0.51
N ARG A 80 4.16 -8.77 0.76
CA ARG A 80 5.59 -8.69 1.11
C ARG A 80 6.47 -9.30 0.02
N PRO A 81 7.68 -8.73 -0.21
CA PRO A 81 8.66 -9.35 -1.10
C PRO A 81 8.98 -10.79 -0.67
N GLU A 82 9.16 -11.67 -1.64
CA GLU A 82 9.54 -13.09 -1.41
C GLU A 82 8.55 -13.91 -0.56
N LYS A 83 7.36 -13.35 -0.27
CA LYS A 83 6.26 -14.02 0.42
C LYS A 83 5.11 -14.32 -0.54
N SER A 84 4.41 -15.43 -0.29
CA SER A 84 3.29 -15.86 -1.13
C SER A 84 2.17 -16.51 -0.33
N ALA A 85 0.97 -16.54 -0.92
CA ALA A 85 -0.16 -17.25 -0.35
C ALA A 85 0.11 -18.76 -0.20
N GLN A 86 0.86 -19.35 -1.12
CA GLN A 86 1.25 -20.78 -1.06
C GLN A 86 2.10 -21.06 0.17
N GLN A 87 3.05 -20.20 0.50
CA GLN A 87 3.85 -20.34 1.72
C GLN A 87 2.99 -20.22 2.99
N ALA A 88 1.98 -19.35 2.98
CA ALA A 88 1.03 -19.22 4.09
C ALA A 88 0.23 -20.52 4.30
N VAL A 89 -0.27 -21.12 3.21
CA VAL A 89 -0.99 -22.39 3.25
C VAL A 89 -0.10 -23.51 3.76
N LEU A 90 1.13 -23.64 3.26
CA LEU A 90 2.09 -24.66 3.72
C LEU A 90 2.38 -24.50 5.22
N LYS A 91 2.50 -23.26 5.70
CA LYS A 91 2.71 -23.01 7.14
C LYS A 91 1.49 -23.37 7.99
N ALA A 92 0.28 -23.16 7.47
CA ALA A 92 -0.94 -23.60 8.14
C ALA A 92 -1.02 -25.13 8.22
N VAL A 93 -0.67 -25.84 7.14
CA VAL A 93 -0.59 -27.32 7.13
C VAL A 93 0.44 -27.84 8.14
N GLU A 94 1.61 -27.17 8.25
CA GLU A 94 2.62 -27.52 9.25
C GLU A 94 2.03 -27.43 10.67
N TYR A 95 1.34 -26.35 11.02
CA TYR A 95 0.68 -26.24 12.32
C TYR A 95 -0.40 -27.30 12.56
N MET A 96 -1.18 -27.67 11.54
CA MET A 96 -2.15 -28.76 11.65
C MET A 96 -1.47 -30.10 11.96
N ASN A 97 -0.34 -30.39 11.31
CA ASN A 97 0.45 -31.60 11.56
C ASN A 97 1.09 -31.59 12.96
N ASP A 98 1.41 -30.42 13.50
CA ASP A 98 1.90 -30.25 14.87
C ASP A 98 0.80 -30.37 15.94
N GLY A 99 -0.45 -30.66 15.53
CA GLY A 99 -1.58 -30.93 16.41
C GLY A 99 -2.47 -29.71 16.75
N TYR A 100 -2.27 -28.57 16.09
CA TYR A 100 -3.16 -27.41 16.26
C TYR A 100 -4.45 -27.62 15.45
N ASN A 101 -5.55 -27.96 16.13
CA ASN A 101 -6.84 -28.31 15.49
C ASN A 101 -7.89 -27.18 15.51
N TRP A 102 -7.57 -26.07 16.16
CA TRP A 102 -8.49 -24.93 16.24
C TRP A 102 -7.94 -23.78 15.40
N VAL A 103 -8.82 -23.17 14.60
CA VAL A 103 -8.52 -22.00 13.77
C VAL A 103 -9.40 -20.85 14.22
N VAL A 104 -8.79 -19.71 14.46
CA VAL A 104 -9.50 -18.44 14.67
C VAL A 104 -9.27 -17.58 13.44
N ASP A 105 -10.37 -17.26 12.73
CA ASP A 105 -10.34 -16.37 11.58
C ASP A 105 -10.79 -14.96 12.01
N ILE A 106 -9.98 -13.96 11.71
CA ILE A 106 -10.25 -12.57 12.07
C ILE A 106 -10.04 -11.71 10.82
N ASP A 107 -11.08 -10.98 10.42
CA ASP A 107 -11.03 -10.01 9.32
C ASP A 107 -11.54 -8.63 9.76
N LEU A 108 -11.01 -7.58 9.17
CA LEU A 108 -11.39 -6.20 9.46
C LEU A 108 -12.31 -5.67 8.35
N GLU A 109 -13.58 -5.49 8.69
CA GLU A 109 -14.56 -4.97 7.73
C GLU A 109 -14.16 -3.57 7.25
N LYS A 110 -14.08 -3.40 5.92
CA LYS A 110 -13.79 -2.11 5.26
C LYS A 110 -12.55 -1.41 5.84
N PHE A 111 -11.51 -2.15 6.17
CA PHE A 111 -10.32 -1.61 6.85
C PHE A 111 -9.79 -0.32 6.21
N PHE A 112 -9.65 -0.28 4.87
CA PHE A 112 -9.13 0.90 4.18
C PHE A 112 -10.07 2.11 4.23
N ASP A 113 -11.37 1.91 4.42
CA ASP A 113 -12.36 2.98 4.52
C ASP A 113 -12.52 3.48 5.98
N THR A 114 -12.05 2.70 6.96
CA THR A 114 -12.28 2.96 8.40
C THR A 114 -11.00 3.23 9.18
N VAL A 115 -9.83 3.14 8.54
CA VAL A 115 -8.56 3.41 9.23
C VAL A 115 -8.49 4.85 9.72
N ASP A 116 -8.12 5.01 10.99
CA ASP A 116 -7.83 6.33 11.56
C ASP A 116 -6.47 6.82 11.04
N HIS A 117 -6.51 7.84 10.18
CA HIS A 117 -5.32 8.40 9.53
C HIS A 117 -4.32 8.96 10.56
N ASN A 118 -4.80 9.64 11.61
CA ASN A 118 -3.91 10.18 12.65
C ASN A 118 -3.16 9.08 13.39
N LYS A 119 -3.87 7.99 13.69
CA LYS A 119 -3.28 6.81 14.32
C LYS A 119 -2.27 6.13 13.41
N LEU A 120 -2.59 6.00 12.12
CA LEU A 120 -1.69 5.45 11.12
C LEU A 120 -0.40 6.27 11.04
N ILE A 121 -0.50 7.60 10.88
CA ILE A 121 0.65 8.49 10.83
C ILE A 121 1.47 8.43 12.12
N SER A 122 0.81 8.35 13.29
CA SER A 122 1.50 8.19 14.57
C SER A 122 2.30 6.88 14.65
N ILE A 123 1.78 5.79 14.10
CA ILE A 123 2.50 4.51 14.01
C ILE A 123 3.69 4.62 13.06
N LEU A 124 3.48 5.19 11.87
CA LEU A 124 4.54 5.38 10.89
C LEU A 124 5.67 6.26 11.42
N ASN A 125 5.34 7.31 12.20
CA ASN A 125 6.31 8.23 12.77
C ASN A 125 7.25 7.60 13.82
N LYS A 126 6.94 6.42 14.33
CA LYS A 126 7.84 5.69 15.24
C LYS A 126 9.11 5.25 14.52
N GLU A 127 8.98 4.87 13.25
CA GLU A 127 10.08 4.37 12.42
C GLU A 127 10.60 5.46 11.46
N ILE A 128 9.68 6.22 10.85
CA ILE A 128 9.97 7.25 9.86
C ILE A 128 9.95 8.60 10.57
N LYS A 129 11.12 9.06 11.05
CA LYS A 129 11.26 10.34 11.73
C LYS A 129 11.44 11.51 10.75
N ASP A 130 10.75 11.47 9.62
CA ASP A 130 10.79 12.50 8.57
C ASP A 130 9.38 12.99 8.26
N GLY A 131 9.06 14.19 8.76
CA GLY A 131 7.75 14.82 8.56
C GLY A 131 7.43 15.11 7.08
N LYS A 132 8.43 15.32 6.22
CA LYS A 132 8.22 15.53 4.78
C LYS A 132 7.77 14.24 4.09
N VAL A 133 8.37 13.12 4.45
CA VAL A 133 7.92 11.81 3.94
C VAL A 133 6.52 11.50 4.46
N LEU A 134 6.26 11.73 5.74
CA LEU A 134 4.93 11.48 6.33
C LEU A 134 3.84 12.36 5.69
N SER A 135 4.15 13.57 5.24
CA SER A 135 3.18 14.43 4.57
C SER A 135 2.73 13.94 3.19
N LEU A 136 3.39 12.94 2.61
CA LEU A 136 2.97 12.32 1.33
C LEU A 136 1.84 11.28 1.50
N TYR A 137 1.42 11.00 2.72
CA TYR A 137 0.35 10.04 3.03
C TYR A 137 -1.05 10.63 3.17
N TRP A 138 -1.21 11.93 2.83
CA TRP A 138 -2.51 12.62 2.86
C TRP A 138 -3.16 12.68 1.50
#